data_de65187045d437d8d919db902f7f00d0
#
_entry.id   de65187045d437d8d919db902f7f00d0
#
_cell.length_a   1.000
_cell.length_b   1.000
_cell.length_c   1.000
_cell.angle_alpha   90.00
_cell.angle_beta   90.00
_cell.angle_gamma   90.00
#
_symmetry.space_group_name_H-M   'P 1'
#
loop_
_entity.id
_entity.type
_entity.pdbx_description
1 polymer ?
#
loop_
_entity_poly.entity_id
_entity_poly.type
_entity_poly.pdbx_seq_one_letter_code
_entity_poly.pdbx_strand_id
1 'polypeptide(L)'
;MFGKNILPITRWDEHLNATHRLPDFQPLEYLCTGRYLGEIVRLVLLEAISTAGLFHGQIPEHLTEPYSLDTRIIAAFEADKSPSLDTATAAFLSAHHLPQSSNINASDWHFVLTLARLVSRRAQAYLATALHALWCVRTREEGLEPSCTSSHVSIACNGTVAEKYPGFLSGCQQVLDDLCVESGAKGSGSAVKLEMSPESSIFGAAVAVSCLEDT
;
A
#
# COMPACT_ATOMS: atom_id res chain seq x y z
N MET A 1 -2.76 15.45 -14.64
CA MET A 1 -3.29 15.96 -13.35
C MET A 1 -3.42 14.76 -12.42
N PHE A 2 -2.62 14.74 -11.39
CA PHE A 2 -2.56 13.67 -10.39
C PHE A 2 -3.94 13.51 -9.68
N GLY A 3 -4.45 12.29 -9.63
CA GLY A 3 -5.76 11.99 -9.03
C GLY A 3 -6.99 12.56 -9.73
N LYS A 4 -6.87 13.55 -10.60
CA LYS A 4 -7.94 14.18 -11.42
C LYS A 4 -9.21 14.54 -10.63
N ASN A 5 -9.10 14.87 -9.36
CA ASN A 5 -10.19 15.10 -8.43
C ASN A 5 -11.15 13.89 -8.24
N ILE A 6 -10.71 12.69 -8.60
CA ILE A 6 -11.45 11.44 -8.44
C ILE A 6 -11.00 10.72 -7.16
N LEU A 7 -9.68 10.63 -6.96
CA LEU A 7 -9.11 10.01 -5.78
C LEU A 7 -8.86 11.05 -4.69
N PRO A 8 -9.17 10.77 -3.42
CA PRO A 8 -8.89 11.67 -2.30
C PRO A 8 -7.39 11.68 -1.99
N ILE A 9 -6.65 12.54 -2.66
CA ILE A 9 -5.21 12.73 -2.47
C ILE A 9 -4.91 13.76 -1.38
N THR A 10 -3.74 13.65 -0.77
CA THR A 10 -3.24 14.56 0.26
C THR A 10 -2.10 15.42 -0.29
N ARG A 11 -1.73 16.49 0.44
CA ARG A 11 -0.57 17.32 0.09
C ARG A 11 0.75 16.55 0.02
N TRP A 12 0.89 15.46 0.76
CA TRP A 12 2.08 14.60 0.72
C TRP A 12 2.13 13.77 -0.56
N ASP A 13 0.98 13.32 -1.05
CA ASP A 13 0.88 12.66 -2.35
C ASP A 13 1.22 13.62 -3.49
N GLU A 14 0.73 14.88 -3.41
CA GLU A 14 1.04 15.92 -4.36
C GLU A 14 2.53 16.27 -4.35
N HIS A 15 3.13 16.38 -3.14
CA HIS A 15 4.57 16.62 -3.00
C HIS A 15 5.39 15.46 -3.59
N LEU A 16 5.04 14.22 -3.26
CA LEU A 16 5.69 13.02 -3.81
C LEU A 16 5.63 13.02 -5.34
N ASN A 17 4.46 13.25 -5.91
CA ASN A 17 4.28 13.31 -7.36
C ASN A 17 5.11 14.44 -8.00
N ALA A 18 5.08 15.64 -7.41
CA ALA A 18 5.79 16.80 -7.95
C ALA A 18 7.32 16.65 -7.90
N THR A 19 7.84 15.95 -6.90
CA THR A 19 9.27 15.71 -6.72
C THR A 19 9.76 14.41 -7.36
N HIS A 20 8.83 13.58 -7.86
CA HIS A 20 9.18 12.35 -8.54
C HIS A 20 9.88 12.62 -9.89
N ARG A 21 10.77 11.71 -10.31
CA ARG A 21 11.50 11.81 -11.57
C ARG A 21 10.57 11.90 -12.80
N LEU A 22 9.40 11.27 -12.73
CA LEU A 22 8.38 11.24 -13.78
C LEU A 22 7.02 11.62 -13.16
N PRO A 23 6.73 12.91 -12.97
CA PRO A 23 5.43 13.34 -12.45
C PRO A 23 4.28 12.88 -13.36
N ASP A 24 3.15 12.55 -12.76
CA ASP A 24 1.91 12.10 -13.43
C ASP A 24 2.04 10.80 -14.26
N PHE A 25 3.16 10.09 -14.20
CA PHE A 25 3.39 8.91 -15.04
C PHE A 25 2.54 7.70 -14.61
N GLN A 26 2.60 7.33 -13.34
CA GLN A 26 1.86 6.18 -12.78
C GLN A 26 1.21 6.54 -11.43
N PRO A 27 0.18 7.38 -11.42
CA PRO A 27 -0.37 7.92 -10.17
C PRO A 27 -0.88 6.84 -9.20
N LEU A 28 -1.45 5.73 -9.68
CA LEU A 28 -1.89 4.64 -8.81
C LEU A 28 -0.70 3.94 -8.15
N GLU A 29 0.42 3.77 -8.85
CA GLU A 29 1.64 3.21 -8.29
C GLU A 29 2.14 4.05 -7.12
N TYR A 30 2.15 5.38 -7.25
CA TYR A 30 2.60 6.29 -6.17
C TYR A 30 1.73 6.22 -4.92
N LEU A 31 0.49 5.77 -5.04
CA LEU A 31 -0.45 5.64 -3.94
C LEU A 31 -0.45 4.27 -3.26
N CYS A 32 -0.01 3.21 -3.95
CA CYS A 32 -0.24 1.83 -3.53
C CYS A 32 1.01 0.98 -3.38
N THR A 33 2.15 1.33 -4.00
CA THR A 33 3.30 0.42 -4.00
C THR A 33 4.29 0.69 -2.88
N GLY A 34 5.05 -0.36 -2.52
CA GLY A 34 5.86 -0.41 -1.32
C GLY A 34 6.78 0.79 -1.12
N ARG A 35 7.57 1.13 -2.13
CA ARG A 35 8.53 2.23 -2.04
C ARG A 35 7.88 3.56 -1.62
N TYR A 36 6.69 3.83 -2.16
CA TYR A 36 6.00 5.10 -1.93
C TYR A 36 5.22 5.12 -0.62
N LEU A 37 4.79 3.97 -0.09
CA LEU A 37 4.15 3.92 1.23
C LEU A 37 5.10 4.39 2.33
N GLY A 38 6.36 3.95 2.29
CA GLY A 38 7.40 4.43 3.19
C GLY A 38 7.64 5.94 3.04
N GLU A 39 7.70 6.43 1.80
CA GLU A 39 7.92 7.86 1.53
C GLU A 39 6.79 8.73 2.03
N ILE A 40 5.54 8.34 1.84
CA ILE A 40 4.37 9.06 2.36
C ILE A 40 4.43 9.12 3.90
N VAL A 41 4.72 8.00 4.55
CA VAL A 41 4.88 7.98 6.02
C VAL A 41 6.03 8.88 6.45
N ARG A 42 7.17 8.86 5.76
CA ARG A 42 8.31 9.72 6.04
C ARG A 42 7.94 11.21 5.97
N LEU A 43 7.24 11.63 4.94
CA LEU A 43 6.82 13.02 4.76
C LEU A 43 5.88 13.48 5.88
N VAL A 44 4.94 12.63 6.28
CA VAL A 44 4.02 12.93 7.39
C VAL A 44 4.79 12.99 8.72
N LEU A 45 5.75 12.10 8.96
CA LEU A 45 6.58 12.12 10.17
C LEU A 45 7.40 13.39 10.27
N LEU A 46 8.06 13.83 9.20
CA LEU A 46 8.81 15.08 9.17
C LEU A 46 7.94 16.29 9.52
N GLU A 47 6.73 16.33 9.00
CA GLU A 47 5.79 17.39 9.33
C GLU A 47 5.34 17.30 10.79
N ALA A 48 5.00 16.11 11.31
CA ALA A 48 4.61 15.92 12.69
C ALA A 48 5.74 16.26 13.68
N ILE A 49 7.00 15.98 13.34
CA ILE A 49 8.17 16.38 14.12
C ILE A 49 8.24 17.90 14.20
N SER A 50 8.11 18.59 13.08
CA SER A 50 8.28 20.04 13.01
C SER A 50 7.10 20.84 13.59
N THR A 51 5.86 20.31 13.48
CA THR A 51 4.63 21.06 13.81
C THR A 51 3.96 20.60 15.09
N ALA A 52 4.09 19.32 15.44
CA ALA A 52 3.44 18.71 16.60
C ALA A 52 4.43 18.24 17.69
N GLY A 53 5.73 18.42 17.48
CA GLY A 53 6.74 18.04 18.46
C GLY A 53 6.92 16.53 18.63
N LEU A 54 6.54 15.72 17.64
CA LEU A 54 6.82 14.28 17.62
C LEU A 54 8.31 14.05 17.88
N PHE A 55 8.67 13.05 18.65
CA PHE A 55 10.06 12.78 19.08
C PHE A 55 10.75 13.97 19.74
N HIS A 56 9.97 14.80 20.48
CA HIS A 56 10.44 16.06 21.07
C HIS A 56 11.05 17.05 20.05
N GLY A 57 10.59 17.01 18.80
CA GLY A 57 11.11 17.82 17.71
C GLY A 57 12.46 17.36 17.15
N GLN A 58 12.97 16.20 17.58
CA GLN A 58 14.22 15.65 17.07
C GLN A 58 13.97 14.90 15.76
N ILE A 59 14.74 15.24 14.73
CA ILE A 59 14.69 14.56 13.44
C ILE A 59 15.61 13.34 13.50
N PRO A 60 15.10 12.11 13.31
CA PRO A 60 15.92 10.92 13.22
C PRO A 60 16.95 11.01 12.08
N GLU A 61 18.12 10.40 12.28
CA GLU A 61 19.19 10.35 11.26
C GLU A 61 18.64 9.80 9.94
N HIS A 62 19.07 10.36 8.84
CA HIS A 62 18.68 10.01 7.47
C HIS A 62 17.19 10.21 7.12
N LEU A 63 16.31 10.56 8.07
CA LEU A 63 14.87 10.70 7.77
C LEU A 63 14.58 11.88 6.82
N THR A 64 15.47 12.86 6.71
CA THR A 64 15.36 13.96 5.74
C THR A 64 15.66 13.55 4.32
N GLU A 65 16.36 12.43 4.11
CA GLU A 65 16.72 11.94 2.79
C GLU A 65 15.48 11.33 2.10
N PRO A 66 15.17 11.71 0.85
CA PRO A 66 14.04 11.14 0.12
C PRO A 66 14.12 9.60 0.04
N TYR A 67 13.00 8.93 0.27
CA TYR A 67 12.86 7.48 0.23
C TYR A 67 13.72 6.70 1.24
N SER A 68 14.21 7.36 2.28
CA SER A 68 15.03 6.70 3.32
C SER A 68 14.23 5.77 4.24
N LEU A 69 12.94 6.03 4.46
CA LEU A 69 12.11 5.17 5.30
C LEU A 69 11.61 3.96 4.48
N ASP A 70 12.26 2.81 4.73
CA ASP A 70 11.88 1.56 4.08
C ASP A 70 10.49 1.10 4.55
N THR A 71 9.66 0.67 3.62
CA THR A 71 8.31 0.15 3.90
C THR A 71 8.33 -1.08 4.82
N ARG A 72 9.43 -1.85 4.87
CA ARG A 72 9.60 -2.93 5.85
C ARG A 72 9.56 -2.44 7.29
N ILE A 73 10.01 -1.22 7.56
CA ILE A 73 9.98 -0.62 8.90
C ILE A 73 8.52 -0.33 9.29
N ILE A 74 7.74 0.29 8.42
CA ILE A 74 6.32 0.54 8.71
C ILE A 74 5.51 -0.75 8.80
N ALA A 75 5.86 -1.77 8.01
CA ALA A 75 5.28 -3.11 8.11
C ALA A 75 5.60 -3.77 9.47
N ALA A 76 6.79 -3.56 10.01
CA ALA A 76 7.18 -4.05 11.33
C ALA A 76 6.28 -3.46 12.44
N PHE A 77 5.90 -2.18 12.34
CA PHE A 77 4.93 -1.58 13.29
C PHE A 77 3.56 -2.27 13.22
N GLU A 78 3.07 -2.63 12.06
CA GLU A 78 1.77 -3.34 11.95
C GLU A 78 1.87 -4.81 12.37
N ALA A 79 3.03 -5.43 12.20
CA ALA A 79 3.29 -6.81 12.63
C ALA A 79 3.46 -6.93 14.14
N ASP A 80 4.02 -5.91 14.80
CA ASP A 80 4.30 -5.92 16.23
C ASP A 80 2.98 -5.86 17.03
N LYS A 81 2.75 -6.89 17.83
CA LYS A 81 1.54 -7.00 18.68
C LYS A 81 1.85 -6.70 20.15
N SER A 82 3.10 -6.36 20.47
CA SER A 82 3.47 -5.98 21.83
C SER A 82 2.92 -4.59 22.16
N PRO A 83 2.51 -4.33 23.40
CA PRO A 83 2.04 -3.01 23.80
C PRO A 83 3.11 -1.92 23.69
N SER A 84 4.37 -2.30 23.84
CA SER A 84 5.54 -1.40 23.79
C SER A 84 6.11 -1.19 22.41
N LEU A 85 5.70 -1.99 21.40
CA LEU A 85 6.22 -1.95 20.04
C LEU A 85 7.74 -2.12 19.95
N ASP A 86 8.32 -2.97 20.81
CA ASP A 86 9.76 -3.08 20.98
C ASP A 86 10.49 -3.50 19.71
N THR A 87 9.95 -4.49 19.00
CA THR A 87 10.55 -4.97 17.74
C THR A 87 10.50 -3.91 16.65
N ALA A 88 9.37 -3.24 16.50
CA ALA A 88 9.19 -2.20 15.51
C ALA A 88 10.06 -0.97 15.80
N THR A 89 10.10 -0.56 17.06
CA THR A 89 10.94 0.56 17.53
C THR A 89 12.41 0.26 17.31
N ALA A 90 12.88 -0.96 17.63
CA ALA A 90 14.26 -1.36 17.38
C ALA A 90 14.61 -1.33 15.89
N ALA A 91 13.70 -1.81 15.02
CA ALA A 91 13.88 -1.75 13.57
C ALA A 91 13.98 -0.31 13.05
N PHE A 92 13.11 0.59 13.55
CA PHE A 92 13.15 2.01 13.20
C PHE A 92 14.47 2.65 13.65
N LEU A 93 14.84 2.50 14.92
CA LEU A 93 16.05 3.11 15.50
C LEU A 93 17.34 2.57 14.90
N SER A 94 17.35 1.34 14.39
CA SER A 94 18.49 0.77 13.68
C SER A 94 18.77 1.48 12.34
N ALA A 95 17.73 1.96 11.67
CA ALA A 95 17.84 2.65 10.39
C ALA A 95 17.87 4.19 10.54
N HIS A 96 17.20 4.70 11.58
CA HIS A 96 16.98 6.12 11.85
C HIS A 96 17.29 6.41 13.30
N HIS A 97 18.58 6.54 13.63
CA HIS A 97 19.01 6.75 15.00
C HIS A 97 18.47 8.07 15.59
N LEU A 98 18.04 8.02 16.83
CA LEU A 98 17.65 9.18 17.64
C LEU A 98 18.60 9.30 18.84
N PRO A 99 19.36 10.39 18.97
CA PRO A 99 20.36 10.55 20.04
C PRO A 99 19.81 10.41 21.47
N GLN A 100 18.54 10.73 21.65
CA GLN A 100 17.84 10.66 22.97
C GLN A 100 16.66 9.67 22.89
N SER A 101 16.84 8.55 22.22
CA SER A 101 15.77 7.54 22.04
C SER A 101 15.18 7.02 23.34
N SER A 102 15.95 6.99 24.44
CA SER A 102 15.47 6.59 25.77
C SER A 102 14.40 7.50 26.36
N ASN A 103 14.24 8.72 25.85
CA ASN A 103 13.26 9.69 26.33
C ASN A 103 12.03 9.79 25.41
N ILE A 104 11.95 9.00 24.33
CA ILE A 104 10.81 9.01 23.42
C ILE A 104 9.59 8.40 24.11
N ASN A 105 8.46 9.08 24.02
CA ASN A 105 7.22 8.63 24.62
C ASN A 105 6.64 7.43 23.87
N ALA A 106 6.00 6.51 24.58
CA ALA A 106 5.26 5.39 23.96
C ALA A 106 4.17 5.90 22.99
N SER A 107 3.56 7.07 23.30
CA SER A 107 2.58 7.71 22.41
C SER A 107 3.13 8.05 21.04
N ASP A 108 4.41 8.43 20.93
CA ASP A 108 5.05 8.76 19.67
C ASP A 108 5.17 7.53 18.77
N TRP A 109 5.53 6.38 19.33
CA TRP A 109 5.57 5.11 18.62
C TRP A 109 4.18 4.61 18.20
N HIS A 110 3.18 4.82 19.06
CA HIS A 110 1.79 4.54 18.69
C HIS A 110 1.26 5.47 17.60
N PHE A 111 1.75 6.71 17.52
CA PHE A 111 1.48 7.60 16.39
C PHE A 111 2.06 7.00 15.09
N VAL A 112 3.32 6.54 15.11
CA VAL A 112 3.93 5.87 13.93
C VAL A 112 3.12 4.65 13.49
N LEU A 113 2.71 3.79 14.43
CA LEU A 113 1.85 2.64 14.16
C LEU A 113 0.50 3.07 13.53
N THR A 114 -0.13 4.09 14.10
CA THR A 114 -1.42 4.59 13.60
C THR A 114 -1.28 5.12 12.18
N LEU A 115 -0.23 5.88 11.92
CA LEU A 115 0.09 6.41 10.60
C LEU A 115 0.36 5.29 9.59
N ALA A 116 1.16 4.28 9.96
CA ALA A 116 1.41 3.10 9.12
C ALA A 116 0.10 2.42 8.70
N ARG A 117 -0.80 2.17 9.67
CA ARG A 117 -2.13 1.59 9.42
C ARG A 117 -3.01 2.44 8.52
N LEU A 118 -3.00 3.75 8.68
CA LEU A 118 -3.80 4.63 7.84
C LEU A 118 -3.30 4.64 6.39
N VAL A 119 -1.99 4.68 6.21
CA VAL A 119 -1.39 4.68 4.87
C VAL A 119 -1.60 3.33 4.18
N SER A 120 -1.39 2.21 4.88
CA SER A 120 -1.59 0.88 4.31
C SER A 120 -3.05 0.61 3.95
N ARG A 121 -4.01 0.95 4.84
CA ARG A 121 -5.44 0.82 4.58
C ARG A 121 -5.90 1.67 3.40
N ARG A 122 -5.38 2.89 3.29
CA ARG A 122 -5.66 3.75 2.15
C ARG A 122 -5.17 3.12 0.84
N ALA A 123 -3.97 2.57 0.83
CA ALA A 123 -3.40 1.88 -0.33
C ALA A 123 -4.23 0.65 -0.72
N GLN A 124 -4.67 -0.15 0.27
CA GLN A 124 -5.59 -1.28 0.08
C GLN A 124 -6.89 -0.81 -0.59
N ALA A 125 -7.49 0.27 -0.10
CA ALA A 125 -8.73 0.82 -0.65
C ALA A 125 -8.57 1.31 -2.11
N TYR A 126 -7.47 1.99 -2.42
CA TYR A 126 -7.20 2.43 -3.80
C TYR A 126 -7.01 1.27 -4.76
N LEU A 127 -6.25 0.26 -4.36
CA LEU A 127 -6.05 -0.93 -5.18
C LEU A 127 -7.36 -1.68 -5.39
N ALA A 128 -8.13 -1.92 -4.33
CA ALA A 128 -9.43 -2.57 -4.39
C ALA A 128 -10.40 -1.80 -5.30
N THR A 129 -10.45 -0.46 -5.18
CA THR A 129 -11.29 0.39 -6.03
C THR A 129 -10.91 0.29 -7.51
N ALA A 130 -9.63 0.27 -7.83
CA ALA A 130 -9.15 0.11 -9.21
C ALA A 130 -9.53 -1.27 -9.78
N LEU A 131 -9.35 -2.34 -9.00
CA LEU A 131 -9.73 -3.70 -9.41
C LEU A 131 -11.24 -3.84 -9.57
N HIS A 132 -12.03 -3.27 -8.65
CA HIS A 132 -13.48 -3.23 -8.75
C HIS A 132 -13.94 -2.49 -10.01
N ALA A 133 -13.34 -1.34 -10.33
CA ALA A 133 -13.68 -0.60 -11.55
C ALA A 133 -13.41 -1.43 -12.82
N LEU A 134 -12.30 -2.15 -12.87
CA LEU A 134 -11.98 -3.05 -13.99
C LEU A 134 -12.98 -4.21 -14.08
N TRP A 135 -13.38 -4.79 -12.95
CA TRP A 135 -14.41 -5.83 -12.91
C TRP A 135 -15.76 -5.31 -13.40
N CYS A 136 -16.17 -4.12 -13.00
CA CYS A 136 -17.41 -3.49 -13.48
C CYS A 136 -17.37 -3.23 -14.99
N VAL A 137 -16.25 -2.74 -15.52
CA VAL A 137 -16.07 -2.53 -16.97
C VAL A 137 -16.18 -3.86 -17.71
N ARG A 138 -15.44 -4.89 -17.28
CA ARG A 138 -15.51 -6.22 -17.88
C ARG A 138 -16.93 -6.80 -17.87
N THR A 139 -17.59 -6.77 -16.71
CA THR A 139 -18.95 -7.31 -16.53
C THR A 139 -19.93 -6.64 -17.50
N ARG A 140 -19.81 -5.32 -17.68
CA ARG A 140 -20.64 -4.54 -18.61
C ARG A 140 -20.34 -4.90 -20.08
N GLU A 141 -19.07 -4.93 -20.47
CA GLU A 141 -18.66 -5.17 -21.86
C GLU A 141 -18.99 -6.60 -22.31
N GLU A 142 -18.95 -7.57 -21.41
CA GLU A 142 -19.31 -8.97 -21.68
C GLU A 142 -20.82 -9.24 -21.52
N GLY A 143 -21.63 -8.23 -21.15
CA GLY A 143 -23.07 -8.37 -20.94
C GLY A 143 -23.44 -9.33 -19.80
N LEU A 144 -22.59 -9.42 -18.78
CA LEU A 144 -22.79 -10.27 -17.61
C LEU A 144 -23.57 -9.55 -16.53
N GLU A 145 -24.41 -10.29 -15.81
CA GLU A 145 -25.04 -9.79 -14.59
C GLU A 145 -24.06 -9.94 -13.40
N PRO A 146 -23.88 -8.91 -12.56
CA PRO A 146 -23.01 -8.98 -11.38
C PRO A 146 -23.36 -10.14 -10.43
N SER A 147 -24.65 -10.53 -10.38
CA SER A 147 -25.13 -11.62 -9.54
C SER A 147 -24.88 -13.03 -10.13
N CYS A 148 -24.35 -13.12 -11.33
CA CYS A 148 -24.10 -14.39 -12.00
C CYS A 148 -22.68 -14.91 -11.66
N THR A 149 -22.53 -16.23 -11.48
CA THR A 149 -21.22 -16.85 -11.26
C THR A 149 -20.25 -16.67 -12.43
N SER A 150 -20.75 -16.46 -13.65
CA SER A 150 -19.92 -16.15 -14.83
C SER A 150 -19.22 -14.79 -14.74
N SER A 151 -19.68 -13.87 -13.88
CA SER A 151 -18.97 -12.61 -13.59
C SER A 151 -17.78 -12.80 -12.63
N HIS A 152 -17.69 -13.94 -11.94
CA HIS A 152 -16.63 -14.20 -10.99
C HIS A 152 -15.27 -14.38 -11.68
N VAL A 153 -14.22 -13.85 -11.08
CA VAL A 153 -12.84 -13.91 -11.59
C VAL A 153 -11.84 -14.12 -10.46
N SER A 154 -10.73 -14.77 -10.77
CA SER A 154 -9.54 -14.76 -9.91
C SER A 154 -8.47 -13.87 -10.54
N ILE A 155 -7.84 -13.05 -9.70
CA ILE A 155 -6.74 -12.17 -10.09
C ILE A 155 -5.47 -12.67 -9.42
N ALA A 156 -4.48 -13.04 -10.22
CA ALA A 156 -3.16 -13.42 -9.75
C ALA A 156 -2.41 -12.18 -9.25
N CYS A 157 -1.97 -12.21 -8.00
CA CYS A 157 -1.24 -11.14 -7.36
C CYS A 157 0.24 -11.52 -7.17
N ASN A 158 1.14 -10.61 -7.50
CA ASN A 158 2.57 -10.76 -7.28
C ASN A 158 3.12 -9.44 -6.73
N GLY A 159 4.16 -9.53 -5.93
CA GLY A 159 4.88 -8.37 -5.41
C GLY A 159 5.02 -8.34 -3.90
N THR A 160 6.12 -7.75 -3.45
CA THR A 160 6.58 -7.79 -2.06
C THR A 160 5.56 -7.26 -1.05
N VAL A 161 4.78 -6.25 -1.40
CA VAL A 161 3.74 -5.71 -0.49
C VAL A 161 2.60 -6.70 -0.34
N ALA A 162 2.11 -7.26 -1.43
CA ALA A 162 1.03 -8.25 -1.39
C ALA A 162 1.46 -9.51 -0.63
N GLU A 163 2.73 -9.92 -0.78
CA GLU A 163 3.29 -11.14 -0.17
C GLU A 163 3.66 -10.97 1.30
N LYS A 164 4.28 -9.84 1.66
CA LYS A 164 5.01 -9.70 2.92
C LYS A 164 4.47 -8.64 3.86
N TYR A 165 3.67 -7.70 3.37
CA TYR A 165 3.12 -6.66 4.23
C TYR A 165 1.94 -7.23 5.03
N PRO A 166 1.94 -7.13 6.38
CA PRO A 166 0.94 -7.76 7.24
C PRO A 166 -0.48 -7.33 6.86
N GLY A 167 -1.32 -8.31 6.51
CA GLY A 167 -2.73 -8.08 6.23
C GLY A 167 -3.04 -7.26 4.97
N PHE A 168 -2.05 -6.94 4.12
CA PHE A 168 -2.29 -6.08 2.95
C PHE A 168 -3.25 -6.74 1.95
N LEU A 169 -2.96 -7.96 1.51
CA LEU A 169 -3.80 -8.64 0.52
C LEU A 169 -5.20 -8.95 1.08
N SER A 170 -5.30 -9.39 2.33
CA SER A 170 -6.59 -9.65 2.98
C SER A 170 -7.41 -8.37 3.17
N GLY A 171 -6.77 -7.24 3.47
CA GLY A 171 -7.44 -5.94 3.54
C GLY A 171 -7.94 -5.46 2.18
N CYS A 172 -7.16 -5.65 1.10
CA CYS A 172 -7.62 -5.42 -0.26
C CYS A 172 -8.83 -6.28 -0.60
N GLN A 173 -8.78 -7.58 -0.27
CA GLN A 173 -9.88 -8.51 -0.53
C GLN A 173 -11.16 -8.08 0.18
N GLN A 174 -11.08 -7.69 1.45
CA GLN A 174 -12.24 -7.23 2.22
C GLN A 174 -12.93 -6.04 1.56
N VAL A 175 -12.17 -5.00 1.21
CA VAL A 175 -12.72 -3.80 0.55
C VAL A 175 -13.31 -4.16 -0.82
N LEU A 176 -12.63 -5.02 -1.56
CA LEU A 176 -13.07 -5.45 -2.89
C LEU A 176 -14.39 -6.24 -2.81
N ASP A 177 -14.53 -7.12 -1.83
CA ASP A 177 -15.76 -7.88 -1.59
C ASP A 177 -16.93 -6.93 -1.26
N ASP A 178 -16.71 -5.96 -0.38
CA ASP A 178 -17.72 -4.96 -0.02
C ASP A 178 -18.20 -4.17 -1.26
N LEU A 179 -17.27 -3.70 -2.10
CA LEU A 179 -17.58 -2.98 -3.34
C LEU A 179 -18.33 -3.86 -4.36
N CYS A 180 -17.93 -5.12 -4.51
CA CYS A 180 -18.62 -6.04 -5.41
C CYS A 180 -20.05 -6.32 -4.95
N VAL A 181 -20.27 -6.51 -3.65
CA VAL A 181 -21.60 -6.72 -3.08
C VAL A 181 -22.49 -5.49 -3.31
N GLU A 182 -21.98 -4.29 -3.08
CA GLU A 182 -22.72 -3.05 -3.37
C GLU A 182 -23.07 -2.88 -4.86
N SER A 183 -22.25 -3.42 -5.73
CA SER A 183 -22.49 -3.44 -7.19
C SER A 183 -23.40 -4.58 -7.65
N GLY A 184 -23.97 -5.36 -6.72
CA GLY A 184 -24.96 -6.38 -7.01
C GLY A 184 -24.42 -7.81 -7.11
N ALA A 185 -23.16 -8.06 -6.81
CA ALA A 185 -22.63 -9.42 -6.72
C ALA A 185 -23.38 -10.22 -5.62
N LYS A 186 -23.69 -11.47 -5.94
CA LYS A 186 -24.42 -12.38 -5.03
C LYS A 186 -23.70 -13.74 -4.97
N GLY A 187 -23.86 -14.41 -3.85
CA GLY A 187 -23.31 -15.75 -3.66
C GLY A 187 -22.47 -15.88 -2.38
N SER A 188 -22.00 -17.08 -2.10
CA SER A 188 -21.23 -17.44 -0.91
C SER A 188 -19.71 -17.36 -1.16
N GLY A 189 -19.23 -16.36 -1.86
CA GLY A 189 -17.80 -16.20 -2.16
C GLY A 189 -17.50 -14.88 -2.82
N SER A 190 -16.22 -14.55 -2.92
CA SER A 190 -15.75 -13.34 -3.58
C SER A 190 -16.04 -13.37 -5.08
N ALA A 191 -16.70 -12.33 -5.60
CA ALA A 191 -16.88 -12.17 -7.04
C ALA A 191 -15.54 -11.90 -7.76
N VAL A 192 -14.64 -11.22 -7.08
CA VAL A 192 -13.25 -11.03 -7.51
C VAL A 192 -12.33 -11.57 -6.43
N LYS A 193 -11.63 -12.66 -6.70
CA LYS A 193 -10.73 -13.32 -5.75
C LYS A 193 -9.30 -12.93 -6.03
N LEU A 194 -8.59 -12.45 -5.02
CA LEU A 194 -7.17 -12.15 -5.08
C LEU A 194 -6.36 -13.38 -4.65
N GLU A 195 -5.52 -13.90 -5.52
CA GLU A 195 -4.72 -15.10 -5.27
C GLU A 195 -3.24 -14.82 -5.46
N MET A 196 -2.43 -15.21 -4.47
CA MET A 196 -0.98 -15.08 -4.60
C MET A 196 -0.45 -15.99 -5.70
N SER A 197 0.34 -15.42 -6.59
CA SER A 197 1.04 -16.14 -7.65
C SER A 197 2.53 -15.79 -7.60
N PRO A 198 3.29 -16.44 -6.71
CA PRO A 198 4.72 -16.17 -6.56
C PRO A 198 5.44 -16.41 -7.89
N GLU A 199 6.47 -15.58 -8.15
CA GLU A 199 7.33 -15.71 -9.33
C GLU A 199 6.63 -15.63 -10.69
N SER A 200 5.33 -15.22 -10.73
CA SER A 200 4.56 -15.14 -11.98
C SER A 200 5.22 -14.26 -13.06
N SER A 201 5.95 -13.21 -12.66
CA SER A 201 6.69 -12.35 -13.59
C SER A 201 7.83 -13.10 -14.29
N ILE A 202 8.53 -13.99 -13.58
CA ILE A 202 9.62 -14.81 -14.13
C ILE A 202 9.05 -15.86 -15.09
N PHE A 203 8.01 -16.56 -14.66
CA PHE A 203 7.33 -17.54 -15.51
C PHE A 203 6.71 -16.90 -16.75
N GLY A 204 6.06 -15.75 -16.61
CA GLY A 204 5.50 -15.02 -17.73
C GLY A 204 6.56 -14.57 -18.73
N ALA A 205 7.72 -14.09 -18.26
CA ALA A 205 8.84 -13.76 -19.14
C ALA A 205 9.40 -14.98 -19.86
N ALA A 206 9.53 -16.12 -19.18
CA ALA A 206 10.01 -17.38 -19.78
C ALA A 206 9.06 -17.87 -20.87
N VAL A 207 7.74 -17.85 -20.62
CA VAL A 207 6.72 -18.19 -21.62
C VAL A 207 6.79 -17.25 -22.83
N ALA A 208 6.90 -15.94 -22.60
CA ALA A 208 7.00 -14.97 -23.68
C ALA A 208 8.22 -15.21 -24.58
N VAL A 209 9.39 -15.54 -23.99
CA VAL A 209 10.60 -15.88 -24.76
C VAL A 209 10.40 -17.17 -25.56
N SER A 210 9.83 -18.21 -24.96
CA SER A 210 9.56 -19.47 -25.67
C SER A 210 8.66 -19.28 -26.90
N CYS A 211 7.68 -18.40 -26.83
CA CYS A 211 6.81 -18.09 -27.97
C CYS A 211 7.51 -17.34 -29.12
N LEU A 212 8.68 -16.72 -28.88
CA LEU A 212 9.46 -16.01 -29.90
C LEU A 212 10.39 -16.95 -30.67
N GLU A 213 10.75 -18.12 -30.12
CA GLU A 213 11.64 -19.08 -30.75
C GLU A 213 10.93 -19.93 -31.83
N ASP A 214 9.60 -19.95 -31.85
CA ASP A 214 8.77 -20.68 -32.80
C ASP A 214 8.35 -19.84 -34.04
N THR A 215 8.90 -18.60 -34.19
CA THR A 215 8.65 -17.68 -35.31
C THR A 215 9.92 -17.43 -36.11
#